data_78a0fbafe4b87ee9d708e113c7f4dd51
#
_entry.id   78a0fbafe4b87ee9d708e113c7f4dd51
#
_cell.length_a   1.000
_cell.length_b   1.000
_cell.length_c   1.000
_cell.angle_alpha   90.00
_cell.angle_beta   90.00
_cell.angle_gamma   90.00
#
_symmetry.space_group_name_H-M   'P 1'
#
loop_
_entity.id
_entity.type
_entity.pdbx_description
1 polymer ?
#
loop_
_entity_poly.entity_id
_entity_poly.type
_entity_poly.pdbx_seq_one_letter_code
_entity_poly.pdbx_strand_id
1 'polypeptide(L)'
;MSFTKETIDLSGLNKTQIKKTLSDLNIALTPEEGKKIQDEMLGRPPSLAELVLFSIQGSEHCSYKSSRNHLKQFVTDGPDVILGAKEDAGVVSIVKDNDGKRWCIVMSHESHNHPSQIVPYEGAATGVGGNVRDVLCMGAEVIACSDSFRFGDVKNNKTKWIHDGVVSGVAGYGNPLGVPNIGGDIYYNNGYNDNCLVTLVTLGIVREDHILSLIHISEPTRPY
;
A
#
# COMPACT_ATOMS: atom_id res chain seq x y z
N MET A 1 36.01 4.73 -10.19
CA MET A 1 35.14 3.81 -10.92
C MET A 1 34.23 4.62 -11.81
N SER A 2 34.39 4.51 -13.13
CA SER A 2 33.48 5.15 -14.10
C SER A 2 32.20 4.33 -14.12
N PHE A 3 31.12 4.85 -13.56
CA PHE A 3 29.79 4.31 -13.79
C PHE A 3 29.42 4.65 -15.23
N THR A 4 29.71 3.77 -16.17
CA THR A 4 29.12 3.86 -17.50
C THR A 4 27.62 3.75 -17.33
N LYS A 5 26.90 4.85 -17.59
CA LYS A 5 25.45 4.87 -17.67
C LYS A 5 25.04 3.96 -18.81
N GLU A 6 24.70 2.71 -18.49
CA GLU A 6 24.10 1.81 -19.47
C GLU A 6 22.75 2.39 -19.86
N THR A 7 22.63 2.85 -21.10
CA THR A 7 21.39 3.38 -21.66
C THR A 7 20.73 2.34 -22.55
N ILE A 8 19.42 2.26 -22.48
CA ILE A 8 18.59 1.32 -23.22
C ILE A 8 17.89 2.10 -24.33
N ASP A 9 18.37 1.96 -25.56
CA ASP A 9 17.75 2.62 -26.70
C ASP A 9 16.63 1.77 -27.29
N LEU A 10 15.42 2.31 -27.27
CA LEU A 10 14.22 1.71 -27.81
C LEU A 10 13.89 2.21 -29.23
N SER A 11 14.72 3.10 -29.81
CA SER A 11 14.53 3.64 -31.14
C SER A 11 14.63 2.55 -32.20
N GLY A 12 13.77 2.59 -33.20
CA GLY A 12 13.77 1.60 -34.29
C GLY A 12 13.26 0.20 -33.93
N LEU A 13 13.01 -0.09 -32.64
CA LEU A 13 12.46 -1.37 -32.21
C LEU A 13 10.96 -1.42 -32.43
N ASN A 14 10.45 -2.56 -32.88
CA ASN A 14 9.01 -2.83 -32.93
C ASN A 14 8.49 -3.22 -31.52
N LYS A 15 7.14 -3.26 -31.36
CA LYS A 15 6.50 -3.57 -30.07
C LYS A 15 6.95 -4.89 -29.46
N THR A 16 7.12 -5.92 -30.26
CA THR A 16 7.55 -7.25 -29.79
C THR A 16 8.98 -7.22 -29.27
N GLN A 17 9.88 -6.52 -29.98
CA GLN A 17 11.27 -6.34 -29.57
C GLN A 17 11.36 -5.53 -28.27
N ILE A 18 10.63 -4.42 -28.17
CA ILE A 18 10.60 -3.60 -26.94
C ILE A 18 10.09 -4.43 -25.76
N LYS A 19 8.97 -5.17 -25.95
CA LYS A 19 8.42 -6.04 -24.90
C LYS A 19 9.47 -7.06 -24.44
N LYS A 20 10.20 -7.67 -25.37
CA LYS A 20 11.27 -8.61 -25.05
C LYS A 20 12.39 -7.94 -24.27
N THR A 21 12.91 -6.81 -24.74
CA THR A 21 13.97 -6.06 -24.07
C THR A 21 13.59 -5.71 -22.62
N LEU A 22 12.37 -5.17 -22.41
CA LEU A 22 11.89 -4.82 -21.07
C LEU A 22 11.73 -6.07 -20.17
N SER A 23 11.21 -7.17 -20.74
CA SER A 23 11.07 -8.44 -20.02
C SER A 23 12.40 -9.05 -19.63
N ASP A 24 13.38 -9.05 -20.52
CA ASP A 24 14.74 -9.58 -20.26
C ASP A 24 15.45 -8.77 -19.14
N LEU A 25 15.07 -7.51 -18.95
CA LEU A 25 15.56 -6.62 -17.89
C LEU A 25 14.66 -6.64 -16.62
N ASN A 26 13.63 -7.49 -16.57
CA ASN A 26 12.63 -7.53 -15.49
C ASN A 26 11.93 -6.18 -15.24
N ILE A 27 11.67 -5.40 -16.29
CA ILE A 27 11.00 -4.10 -16.21
C ILE A 27 9.53 -4.27 -16.59
N ALA A 28 8.64 -3.95 -15.66
CA ALA A 28 7.18 -4.10 -15.81
C ALA A 28 6.54 -2.88 -16.50
N LEU A 29 7.06 -2.51 -17.68
CA LEU A 29 6.48 -1.46 -18.54
C LEU A 29 5.92 -2.08 -19.82
N THR A 30 4.87 -1.49 -20.34
CA THR A 30 4.40 -1.78 -21.71
C THR A 30 5.34 -1.17 -22.74
N PRO A 31 5.36 -1.67 -23.99
CA PRO A 31 6.13 -1.06 -25.07
C PRO A 31 5.77 0.42 -25.30
N GLU A 32 4.52 0.77 -25.15
CA GLU A 32 4.00 2.12 -25.28
C GLU A 32 4.54 3.04 -24.19
N GLU A 33 4.54 2.57 -22.94
CA GLU A 33 5.11 3.30 -21.80
C GLU A 33 6.62 3.49 -21.96
N GLY A 34 7.33 2.44 -22.36
CA GLY A 34 8.78 2.54 -22.64
C GLY A 34 9.12 3.59 -23.68
N LYS A 35 8.40 3.61 -24.81
CA LYS A 35 8.56 4.63 -25.84
C LYS A 35 8.20 6.02 -25.35
N LYS A 36 7.10 6.16 -24.63
CA LYS A 36 6.69 7.45 -24.08
C LYS A 36 7.75 8.04 -23.14
N ILE A 37 8.35 7.19 -22.29
CA ILE A 37 9.44 7.61 -21.40
C ILE A 37 10.63 8.13 -22.24
N GLN A 38 11.07 7.37 -23.25
CA GLN A 38 12.20 7.76 -24.07
C GLN A 38 11.91 9.00 -24.91
N ASP A 39 10.82 9.02 -25.67
CA ASP A 39 10.59 9.97 -26.73
C ASP A 39 9.94 11.28 -26.24
N GLU A 40 9.00 11.18 -25.27
CA GLU A 40 8.23 12.34 -24.81
C GLU A 40 8.74 12.89 -23.47
N MET A 41 9.11 12.02 -22.52
CA MET A 41 9.46 12.47 -21.17
C MET A 41 10.93 12.84 -21.03
N LEU A 42 11.84 12.03 -21.61
CA LEU A 42 13.28 12.25 -21.50
C LEU A 42 13.89 12.88 -22.76
N GLY A 43 13.31 12.65 -23.94
CA GLY A 43 13.88 13.07 -25.23
C GLY A 43 15.23 12.41 -25.56
N ARG A 44 15.54 11.29 -24.91
CA ARG A 44 16.77 10.51 -25.05
C ARG A 44 16.59 9.08 -24.58
N PRO A 45 17.49 8.14 -24.95
CA PRO A 45 17.49 6.80 -24.37
C PRO A 45 17.58 6.84 -22.83
N PRO A 46 16.68 6.14 -22.12
CA PRO A 46 16.72 6.03 -20.67
C PRO A 46 17.89 5.16 -20.19
N SER A 47 18.41 5.43 -19.01
CA SER A 47 19.25 4.47 -18.29
C SER A 47 18.42 3.34 -17.71
N LEU A 48 19.06 2.21 -17.39
CA LEU A 48 18.38 1.10 -16.71
C LEU A 48 17.73 1.55 -15.40
N ALA A 49 18.43 2.38 -14.61
CA ALA A 49 17.89 2.90 -13.35
C ALA A 49 16.63 3.76 -13.57
N GLU A 50 16.60 4.60 -14.60
CA GLU A 50 15.42 5.40 -14.94
C GLU A 50 14.24 4.51 -15.34
N LEU A 51 14.47 3.48 -16.18
CA LEU A 51 13.40 2.54 -16.54
C LEU A 51 12.84 1.79 -15.31
N VAL A 52 13.71 1.38 -14.38
CA VAL A 52 13.27 0.75 -13.12
C VAL A 52 12.43 1.73 -12.30
N LEU A 53 12.87 2.97 -12.10
CA LEU A 53 12.13 3.99 -11.35
C LEU A 53 10.77 4.29 -12.01
N PHE A 54 10.74 4.48 -13.33
CA PHE A 54 9.50 4.69 -14.07
C PHE A 54 8.57 3.47 -13.98
N SER A 55 9.10 2.25 -13.96
CA SER A 55 8.27 1.04 -13.83
C SER A 55 7.61 0.95 -12.45
N ILE A 56 8.30 1.36 -11.40
CA ILE A 56 7.76 1.40 -10.03
C ILE A 56 6.69 2.48 -9.93
N GLN A 57 7.00 3.71 -10.32
CA GLN A 57 6.05 4.84 -10.26
C GLN A 57 4.86 4.65 -11.20
N GLY A 58 5.05 4.01 -12.33
CA GLY A 58 3.98 3.65 -13.27
C GLY A 58 3.26 2.34 -12.95
N SER A 59 3.60 1.66 -11.85
CA SER A 59 2.89 0.45 -11.43
C SER A 59 1.47 0.77 -10.99
N GLU A 60 0.60 -0.23 -10.97
CA GLU A 60 -0.77 -0.08 -10.47
C GLU A 60 -0.80 0.42 -9.02
N HIS A 61 0.15 -0.03 -8.21
CA HIS A 61 0.28 0.35 -6.80
C HIS A 61 0.46 1.86 -6.61
N CYS A 62 1.29 2.51 -7.44
CA CYS A 62 1.57 3.95 -7.31
C CYS A 62 0.66 4.82 -8.18
N SER A 63 0.29 4.36 -9.37
CA SER A 63 -0.39 5.18 -10.38
C SER A 63 -1.89 4.95 -10.50
N TYR A 64 -2.39 3.82 -9.96
CA TYR A 64 -3.79 3.39 -10.11
C TYR A 64 -4.27 3.37 -11.57
N LYS A 65 -3.36 3.09 -12.52
CA LYS A 65 -3.59 3.27 -13.96
C LYS A 65 -4.73 2.44 -14.52
N SER A 66 -4.99 1.25 -13.98
CA SER A 66 -6.11 0.39 -14.37
C SER A 66 -7.31 0.48 -13.44
N SER A 67 -7.11 0.67 -12.13
CA SER A 67 -8.19 0.68 -11.15
C SER A 67 -8.86 2.05 -10.97
N ARG A 68 -8.22 3.15 -11.37
CA ARG A 68 -8.71 4.52 -11.15
C ARG A 68 -10.17 4.73 -11.61
N ASN A 69 -10.56 4.16 -12.75
CA ASN A 69 -11.91 4.32 -13.27
C ASN A 69 -12.97 3.60 -12.43
N HIS A 70 -12.59 2.54 -11.72
CA HIS A 70 -13.45 1.82 -10.79
C HIS A 70 -13.49 2.56 -9.44
N LEU A 71 -12.35 3.01 -8.94
CA LEU A 71 -12.24 3.73 -7.66
C LEU A 71 -13.06 5.04 -7.66
N LYS A 72 -13.11 5.76 -8.79
CA LYS A 72 -13.91 6.97 -8.94
C LYS A 72 -15.42 6.77 -8.78
N GLN A 73 -15.90 5.53 -8.80
CA GLN A 73 -17.32 5.23 -8.62
C GLN A 73 -17.72 5.13 -7.14
N PHE A 74 -16.76 5.05 -6.23
CA PHE A 74 -17.05 5.02 -4.80
C PHE A 74 -17.45 6.40 -4.30
N VAL A 75 -18.46 6.43 -3.43
CA VAL A 75 -18.80 7.62 -2.67
C VAL A 75 -17.77 7.78 -1.56
N THR A 76 -17.03 8.87 -1.59
CA THR A 76 -15.93 9.16 -0.64
C THR A 76 -16.21 10.38 0.23
N ASP A 77 -17.36 11.02 0.07
CA ASP A 77 -17.79 12.20 0.80
C ASP A 77 -19.13 11.95 1.50
N GLY A 78 -19.38 12.65 2.60
CA GLY A 78 -20.62 12.57 3.36
C GLY A 78 -20.61 13.56 4.52
N PRO A 79 -21.75 13.77 5.23
CA PRO A 79 -21.87 14.78 6.27
C PRO A 79 -20.93 14.55 7.46
N ASP A 80 -20.56 13.30 7.72
CA ASP A 80 -19.67 12.92 8.82
C ASP A 80 -18.24 12.64 8.36
N VAL A 81 -17.96 12.69 7.04
CA VAL A 81 -16.61 12.50 6.49
C VAL A 81 -15.84 13.80 6.66
N ILE A 82 -14.78 13.75 7.48
CA ILE A 82 -13.85 14.88 7.66
C ILE A 82 -12.79 14.84 6.56
N LEU A 83 -12.27 13.64 6.30
CA LEU A 83 -11.26 13.41 5.28
C LEU A 83 -11.53 12.07 4.60
N GLY A 84 -11.83 12.13 3.31
CA GLY A 84 -12.03 10.94 2.48
C GLY A 84 -10.69 10.36 2.00
N ALA A 85 -10.72 9.65 0.87
CA ALA A 85 -9.57 8.95 0.29
C ALA A 85 -8.55 9.92 -0.37
N LYS A 86 -7.90 10.76 0.41
CA LYS A 86 -6.94 11.79 -0.05
C LYS A 86 -5.61 11.77 0.69
N GLU A 87 -5.55 11.14 1.84
CA GLU A 87 -4.40 11.08 2.73
C GLU A 87 -4.11 9.61 3.12
N ASP A 88 -3.23 9.39 4.08
CA ASP A 88 -2.82 8.05 4.51
C ASP A 88 -3.97 7.23 5.12
N ALA A 89 -4.96 7.90 5.71
CA ALA A 89 -6.14 7.26 6.31
C ALA A 89 -7.41 8.10 6.14
N GLY A 90 -8.56 7.45 6.12
CA GLY A 90 -9.86 8.10 6.14
C GLY A 90 -10.26 8.54 7.55
N VAL A 91 -10.98 9.67 7.66
CA VAL A 91 -11.41 10.25 8.94
C VAL A 91 -12.90 10.51 8.94
N VAL A 92 -13.60 9.94 9.91
CA VAL A 92 -15.05 10.06 10.08
C VAL A 92 -15.38 10.57 11.48
N SER A 93 -16.22 11.59 11.56
CA SER A 93 -16.75 12.12 12.84
C SER A 93 -17.75 11.15 13.44
N ILE A 94 -17.68 10.92 14.76
CA ILE A 94 -18.60 10.02 15.47
C ILE A 94 -19.44 10.74 16.52
N VAL A 95 -18.89 11.73 17.18
CA VAL A 95 -19.58 12.47 18.27
C VAL A 95 -18.96 13.84 18.48
N LYS A 96 -19.76 14.77 19.01
CA LYS A 96 -19.24 16.06 19.52
C LYS A 96 -19.11 15.99 21.04
N ASP A 97 -18.03 16.52 21.56
CA ASP A 97 -17.83 16.69 22.99
C ASP A 97 -18.61 17.89 23.56
N ASN A 98 -18.47 18.12 24.85
CA ASN A 98 -19.16 19.23 25.54
C ASN A 98 -18.70 20.60 25.05
N ASP A 99 -17.51 20.69 24.47
CA ASP A 99 -16.94 21.92 23.89
C ASP A 99 -17.34 22.10 22.42
N GLY A 100 -18.17 21.21 21.90
CA GLY A 100 -18.64 21.21 20.51
C GLY A 100 -17.61 20.72 19.49
N LYS A 101 -16.47 20.19 19.95
CA LYS A 101 -15.43 19.58 19.09
C LYS A 101 -15.82 18.19 18.68
N ARG A 102 -15.54 17.83 17.43
CA ARG A 102 -15.80 16.48 16.91
C ARG A 102 -14.69 15.51 17.31
N TRP A 103 -15.09 14.36 17.81
CA TRP A 103 -14.24 13.20 17.93
C TRP A 103 -14.41 12.33 16.71
N CYS A 104 -13.31 11.83 16.20
CA CYS A 104 -13.24 11.13 14.92
C CYS A 104 -12.59 9.76 15.07
N ILE A 105 -13.06 8.82 14.26
CA ILE A 105 -12.34 7.59 13.97
C ILE A 105 -11.46 7.84 12.75
N VAL A 106 -10.20 7.43 12.85
CA VAL A 106 -9.25 7.33 11.74
C VAL A 106 -9.12 5.85 11.39
N MET A 107 -9.27 5.52 10.12
CA MET A 107 -9.20 4.14 9.65
C MET A 107 -8.29 4.04 8.44
N SER A 108 -7.26 3.20 8.56
CA SER A 108 -6.46 2.74 7.43
C SER A 108 -6.76 1.27 7.13
N HIS A 109 -6.75 0.93 5.86
CA HIS A 109 -7.01 -0.41 5.36
C HIS A 109 -6.00 -0.73 4.25
N GLU A 110 -5.10 -1.63 4.54
CA GLU A 110 -4.04 -2.03 3.62
C GLU A 110 -4.02 -3.52 3.34
N SER A 111 -3.40 -3.89 2.22
CA SER A 111 -3.08 -5.27 1.91
C SER A 111 -1.58 -5.46 1.72
N HIS A 112 -1.01 -6.56 2.28
CA HIS A 112 0.39 -6.92 2.19
C HIS A 112 0.56 -8.34 1.62
N ASN A 113 -0.04 -8.56 0.45
CA ASN A 113 -0.27 -9.88 -0.12
C ASN A 113 1.01 -10.53 -0.64
N HIS A 114 1.66 -9.89 -1.60
CA HIS A 114 2.83 -10.44 -2.29
C HIS A 114 4.04 -10.65 -1.38
N PRO A 115 4.41 -9.69 -0.50
CA PRO A 115 5.46 -9.93 0.48
C PRO A 115 5.15 -11.12 1.39
N SER A 116 3.90 -11.26 1.85
CA SER A 116 3.49 -12.37 2.72
C SER A 116 3.50 -13.73 2.01
N GLN A 117 3.34 -13.77 0.69
CA GLN A 117 3.47 -15.01 -0.10
C GLN A 117 4.91 -15.53 -0.13
N ILE A 118 5.91 -14.64 0.01
CA ILE A 118 7.33 -14.95 -0.14
C ILE A 118 8.03 -15.06 1.23
N VAL A 119 7.77 -14.13 2.14
CA VAL A 119 8.31 -14.05 3.50
C VAL A 119 7.17 -13.74 4.47
N PRO A 120 6.36 -14.75 4.85
CA PRO A 120 5.06 -14.52 5.46
C PRO A 120 5.12 -13.81 6.81
N TYR A 121 6.11 -14.09 7.64
CA TYR A 121 6.26 -13.39 8.93
C TYR A 121 6.57 -11.91 8.73
N GLU A 122 7.63 -11.60 8.01
CA GLU A 122 8.09 -10.22 7.75
C GLU A 122 7.07 -9.44 6.91
N GLY A 123 6.45 -10.12 5.93
CA GLY A 123 5.40 -9.53 5.11
C GLY A 123 4.20 -9.09 5.91
N ALA A 124 3.67 -9.94 6.77
CA ALA A 124 2.53 -9.62 7.61
C ALA A 124 2.88 -8.64 8.74
N ALA A 125 4.05 -8.78 9.37
CA ALA A 125 4.54 -7.85 10.37
C ALA A 125 4.66 -6.42 9.79
N THR A 126 5.23 -6.28 8.59
CA THR A 126 5.32 -4.99 7.90
C THR A 126 3.94 -4.45 7.55
N GLY A 127 2.99 -5.32 7.18
CA GLY A 127 1.60 -4.93 6.94
C GLY A 127 0.96 -4.27 8.16
N VAL A 128 1.12 -4.86 9.36
CA VAL A 128 0.66 -4.24 10.62
C VAL A 128 1.36 -2.90 10.85
N GLY A 129 2.69 -2.88 10.70
CA GLY A 129 3.50 -1.68 10.98
C GLY A 129 3.15 -0.51 10.08
N GLY A 130 3.00 -0.74 8.77
CA GLY A 130 2.59 0.28 7.80
C GLY A 130 1.21 0.83 8.11
N ASN A 131 0.24 -0.06 8.32
CA ASN A 131 -1.14 0.31 8.58
C ASN A 131 -1.31 1.10 9.90
N VAL A 132 -0.63 0.68 10.98
CA VAL A 132 -0.58 1.41 12.25
C VAL A 132 0.07 2.79 12.06
N ARG A 133 1.14 2.86 11.26
CA ARG A 133 1.85 4.10 10.99
C ARG A 133 0.99 5.12 10.24
N ASP A 134 0.17 4.69 9.30
CA ASP A 134 -0.78 5.57 8.60
C ASP A 134 -1.69 6.29 9.57
N VAL A 135 -2.27 5.54 10.51
CA VAL A 135 -3.16 6.10 11.54
C VAL A 135 -2.41 7.05 12.48
N LEU A 136 -1.19 6.69 12.90
CA LEU A 136 -0.34 7.55 13.74
C LEU A 136 0.04 8.85 13.02
N CYS A 137 0.36 8.78 11.72
CA CYS A 137 0.71 9.95 10.91
C CYS A 137 -0.45 10.96 10.79
N MET A 138 -1.69 10.50 10.96
CA MET A 138 -2.88 11.37 11.02
C MET A 138 -3.08 12.05 12.39
N GLY A 139 -2.15 11.85 13.34
CA GLY A 139 -2.26 12.41 14.71
C GLY A 139 -3.20 11.62 15.63
N ALA A 140 -3.62 10.43 15.22
CA ALA A 140 -4.57 9.61 15.98
C ALA A 140 -3.87 8.66 16.94
N GLU A 141 -4.50 8.40 18.08
CA GLU A 141 -4.15 7.31 18.97
C GLU A 141 -4.72 6.00 18.39
N VAL A 142 -3.85 5.02 18.16
CA VAL A 142 -4.26 3.70 17.66
C VAL A 142 -4.90 2.91 18.78
N ILE A 143 -6.14 2.46 18.56
CA ILE A 143 -6.95 1.78 19.58
C ILE A 143 -7.20 0.31 19.28
N ALA A 144 -7.17 -0.09 18.01
CA ALA A 144 -7.44 -1.48 17.62
C ALA A 144 -6.97 -1.78 16.20
N CYS A 145 -6.79 -3.08 15.93
CA CYS A 145 -6.68 -3.58 14.57
C CYS A 145 -7.65 -4.74 14.31
N SER A 146 -7.83 -5.05 13.05
CA SER A 146 -8.58 -6.19 12.54
C SER A 146 -7.88 -6.72 11.31
N ASP A 147 -8.16 -7.96 10.93
CA ASP A 147 -7.54 -8.58 9.77
C ASP A 147 -8.52 -9.38 8.91
N SER A 148 -8.12 -9.65 7.68
CA SER A 148 -8.87 -10.51 6.77
C SER A 148 -7.87 -11.27 5.89
N PHE A 149 -7.80 -12.59 6.10
CA PHE A 149 -6.84 -13.43 5.44
C PHE A 149 -7.48 -14.40 4.46
N ARG A 150 -6.83 -14.55 3.31
CA ARG A 150 -7.22 -15.51 2.29
C ARG A 150 -6.00 -16.37 1.93
N PHE A 151 -6.10 -17.65 2.20
CA PHE A 151 -5.02 -18.61 1.97
C PHE A 151 -5.43 -19.67 0.96
N GLY A 152 -4.44 -20.34 0.39
CA GLY A 152 -4.62 -21.45 -0.52
C GLY A 152 -5.27 -22.69 0.11
N ASP A 153 -5.11 -23.85 -0.53
CA ASP A 153 -5.63 -25.12 0.01
C ASP A 153 -4.96 -25.44 1.36
N VAL A 154 -5.77 -25.63 2.39
CA VAL A 154 -5.32 -25.99 3.76
C VAL A 154 -4.52 -27.30 3.82
N LYS A 155 -4.66 -28.18 2.82
CA LYS A 155 -3.89 -29.43 2.72
C LYS A 155 -2.47 -29.19 2.17
N ASN A 156 -2.22 -28.05 1.55
CA ASN A 156 -0.93 -27.71 0.98
C ASN A 156 0.05 -27.25 2.10
N ASN A 157 1.22 -27.86 2.16
CA ASN A 157 2.24 -27.52 3.16
C ASN A 157 2.75 -26.07 3.01
N LYS A 158 2.82 -25.54 1.78
CA LYS A 158 3.17 -24.13 1.55
C LYS A 158 2.10 -23.20 2.14
N THR A 159 0.81 -23.54 1.97
CA THR A 159 -0.28 -22.76 2.57
C THR A 159 -0.20 -22.73 4.10
N LYS A 160 0.09 -23.88 4.73
CA LYS A 160 0.27 -23.94 6.19
C LYS A 160 1.42 -23.07 6.65
N TRP A 161 2.56 -23.15 5.97
CA TRP A 161 3.72 -22.32 6.28
C TRP A 161 3.42 -20.82 6.15
N ILE A 162 2.70 -20.42 5.08
CA ILE A 162 2.28 -19.02 4.89
C ILE A 162 1.32 -18.60 6.01
N HIS A 163 0.30 -19.41 6.31
CA HIS A 163 -0.65 -19.13 7.37
C HIS A 163 0.04 -18.93 8.73
N ASP A 164 0.90 -19.87 9.13
CA ASP A 164 1.59 -19.82 10.42
C ASP A 164 2.51 -18.59 10.51
N GLY A 165 3.21 -18.29 9.42
CA GLY A 165 4.07 -17.11 9.32
C GLY A 165 3.28 -15.80 9.37
N VAL A 166 2.16 -15.71 8.66
CA VAL A 166 1.30 -14.50 8.65
C VAL A 166 0.73 -14.24 10.04
N VAL A 167 0.13 -15.25 10.68
CA VAL A 167 -0.44 -15.10 12.04
C VAL A 167 0.65 -14.71 13.04
N SER A 168 1.82 -15.37 12.97
CA SER A 168 2.95 -15.05 13.83
C SER A 168 3.50 -13.64 13.57
N GLY A 169 3.52 -13.19 12.31
CA GLY A 169 3.98 -11.85 11.94
C GLY A 169 3.05 -10.75 12.47
N VAL A 170 1.74 -10.94 12.32
CA VAL A 170 0.74 -10.01 12.89
C VAL A 170 0.89 -9.93 14.40
N ALA A 171 0.99 -11.07 15.10
CA ALA A 171 1.20 -11.10 16.54
C ALA A 171 2.56 -10.49 16.95
N GLY A 172 3.62 -10.79 16.20
CA GLY A 172 4.98 -10.34 16.50
C GLY A 172 5.16 -8.82 16.39
N TYR A 173 4.34 -8.14 15.61
CA TYR A 173 4.34 -6.67 15.53
C TYR A 173 3.26 -6.02 16.40
N GLY A 174 2.03 -6.54 16.36
CA GLY A 174 0.90 -5.95 17.10
C GLY A 174 1.04 -6.07 18.62
N ASN A 175 1.52 -7.21 19.12
CA ASN A 175 1.67 -7.43 20.56
C ASN A 175 2.69 -6.47 21.23
N PRO A 176 3.91 -6.25 20.67
CA PRO A 176 4.84 -5.27 21.22
C PRO A 176 4.32 -3.83 21.19
N LEU A 177 3.48 -3.47 20.21
CA LEU A 177 2.84 -2.16 20.16
C LEU A 177 1.68 -2.02 21.14
N GLY A 178 1.20 -3.11 21.72
CA GLY A 178 0.02 -3.11 22.58
C GLY A 178 -1.29 -2.83 21.84
N VAL A 179 -1.34 -3.02 20.52
CA VAL A 179 -2.54 -2.82 19.72
C VAL A 179 -3.38 -4.09 19.71
N PRO A 180 -4.60 -4.09 20.29
CA PRO A 180 -5.44 -5.27 20.31
C PRO A 180 -6.03 -5.58 18.93
N ASN A 181 -6.00 -6.85 18.55
CA ASN A 181 -6.76 -7.34 17.41
C ASN A 181 -8.18 -7.67 17.90
N ILE A 182 -9.19 -6.98 17.39
CA ILE A 182 -10.58 -7.06 17.86
C ILE A 182 -11.49 -7.85 16.92
N GLY A 183 -11.00 -8.33 15.79
CA GLY A 183 -11.80 -9.08 14.84
C GLY A 183 -11.04 -9.43 13.58
N GLY A 184 -11.71 -10.18 12.73
CA GLY A 184 -11.16 -10.60 11.45
C GLY A 184 -11.78 -11.88 10.94
N ASP A 185 -11.30 -12.35 9.81
CA ASP A 185 -11.71 -13.63 9.25
C ASP A 185 -10.58 -14.33 8.49
N ILE A 186 -10.66 -15.65 8.40
CA ILE A 186 -9.75 -16.47 7.61
C ILE A 186 -10.57 -17.34 6.68
N TYR A 187 -10.18 -17.38 5.41
CA TYR A 187 -10.80 -18.19 4.38
C TYR A 187 -9.76 -18.93 3.53
N TYR A 188 -10.03 -20.19 3.22
CA TYR A 188 -9.16 -21.04 2.44
C TYR A 188 -9.82 -21.41 1.10
N ASN A 189 -9.08 -21.22 0.01
CA ASN A 189 -9.52 -21.61 -1.33
C ASN A 189 -8.31 -21.81 -2.26
N ASN A 190 -8.38 -22.80 -3.11
CA ASN A 190 -7.32 -23.14 -4.06
C ASN A 190 -6.91 -21.97 -4.96
N GLY A 191 -7.80 -21.02 -5.21
CA GLY A 191 -7.52 -19.80 -5.98
C GLY A 191 -6.43 -18.91 -5.35
N TYR A 192 -6.12 -19.11 -4.07
CA TYR A 192 -5.08 -18.35 -3.36
C TYR A 192 -3.76 -19.12 -3.15
N ASN A 193 -3.57 -20.28 -3.82
CA ASN A 193 -2.36 -21.09 -3.65
C ASN A 193 -1.07 -20.33 -4.01
N ASP A 194 -1.12 -19.48 -5.01
CA ASP A 194 0.04 -18.77 -5.55
C ASP A 194 0.08 -17.29 -5.14
N ASN A 195 -0.97 -16.80 -4.52
CA ASN A 195 -1.05 -15.43 -3.99
C ASN A 195 -2.06 -15.35 -2.85
N CYS A 196 -1.58 -15.40 -1.60
CA CYS A 196 -2.41 -15.15 -0.44
C CYS A 196 -2.87 -13.69 -0.38
N LEU A 197 -3.99 -13.43 0.30
CA LEU A 197 -4.39 -12.08 0.65
C LEU A 197 -4.21 -11.89 2.15
N VAL A 198 -3.44 -10.89 2.51
CA VAL A 198 -3.19 -10.46 3.88
C VAL A 198 -3.61 -9.01 3.98
N THR A 199 -4.80 -8.82 4.54
CA THR A 199 -5.43 -7.49 4.62
C THR A 199 -5.55 -7.11 6.08
N LEU A 200 -5.20 -5.88 6.39
CA LEU A 200 -5.15 -5.33 7.74
C LEU A 200 -5.92 -4.03 7.80
N VAL A 201 -6.64 -3.85 8.89
CA VAL A 201 -7.38 -2.62 9.22
C VAL A 201 -6.86 -2.12 10.55
N THR A 202 -6.54 -0.84 10.63
CA THR A 202 -6.19 -0.18 11.89
C THR A 202 -7.17 0.95 12.16
N LEU A 203 -7.59 1.02 13.40
CA LEU A 203 -8.48 2.05 13.91
C LEU A 203 -7.75 2.92 14.91
N GLY A 204 -7.92 4.22 14.77
CA GLY A 204 -7.47 5.21 15.73
C GLY A 204 -8.57 6.19 16.10
N ILE A 205 -8.34 6.93 17.16
CA ILE A 205 -9.22 7.99 17.62
C ILE A 205 -8.46 9.30 17.69
N VAL A 206 -9.10 10.39 17.27
CA VAL A 206 -8.51 11.71 17.29
C VAL A 206 -9.60 12.78 17.43
N ARG A 207 -9.29 13.86 18.08
CA ARG A 207 -10.14 15.06 18.05
C ARG A 207 -9.85 15.85 16.76
N GLU A 208 -10.90 16.36 16.12
CA GLU A 208 -10.80 17.01 14.80
C GLU A 208 -9.70 18.05 14.68
N ASP A 209 -9.52 18.88 15.72
CA ASP A 209 -8.52 19.94 15.76
C ASP A 209 -7.07 19.44 16.00
N HIS A 210 -6.89 18.14 16.18
CA HIS A 210 -5.59 17.49 16.31
C HIS A 210 -5.22 16.65 15.09
N ILE A 211 -6.08 16.59 14.06
CA ILE A 211 -5.79 15.84 12.84
C ILE A 211 -4.59 16.48 12.14
N LEU A 212 -3.62 15.63 11.82
CA LEU A 212 -2.48 15.98 10.98
C LEU A 212 -2.78 15.61 9.53
N SER A 213 -2.22 16.33 8.59
CA SER A 213 -2.26 15.97 7.17
C SER A 213 -0.89 16.19 6.54
N LEU A 214 -0.67 15.63 5.36
CA LEU A 214 0.60 15.73 4.64
C LEU A 214 1.02 17.18 4.37
N ILE A 215 0.09 18.12 4.30
CA ILE A 215 0.41 19.54 4.15
C ILE A 215 1.07 20.16 5.40
N HIS A 216 0.93 19.54 6.57
CA HIS A 216 1.56 19.99 7.81
C HIS A 216 3.01 19.51 7.95
N ILE A 217 3.47 18.57 7.13
CA ILE A 217 4.83 18.01 7.18
C ILE A 217 5.89 19.06 6.78
N SER A 218 5.52 20.04 5.98
CA SER A 218 6.40 21.12 5.54
C SER A 218 6.54 22.26 6.56
N GLU A 219 5.75 22.26 7.62
CA GLU A 219 5.81 23.27 8.68
C GLU A 219 6.51 22.72 9.94
N PRO A 220 7.28 23.55 10.68
CA PRO A 220 7.86 23.10 11.93
C PRO A 220 6.75 22.68 12.88
N THR A 221 6.75 21.40 13.23
CA THR A 221 5.83 20.84 14.23
C THR A 221 5.91 21.66 15.51
N ARG A 222 4.76 22.09 16.03
CA ARG A 222 4.71 22.74 17.33
C ARG A 222 5.29 21.78 18.36
N PRO A 223 6.24 22.21 19.20
CA PRO A 223 6.67 21.37 20.32
C PRO A 223 5.45 21.13 21.23
N TYR A 224 5.24 19.90 21.58
CA TYR A 224 4.21 19.50 22.55
C TYR A 224 4.47 20.13 23.91
#